data_083acacad40a1d5aa334270646fa89b1
#
_entry.id   083acacad40a1d5aa334270646fa89b1
#
_cell.length_a   1.000
_cell.length_b   1.000
_cell.length_c   1.000
_cell.angle_alpha   90.00
_cell.angle_beta   90.00
_cell.angle_gamma   90.00
#
_symmetry.space_group_name_H-M   'P 1'
#
loop_
_entity.id
_entity.type
_entity.pdbx_description
1 polymer ?
#
loop_
_entity_poly.entity_id
_entity_poly.type
_entity_poly.pdbx_seq_one_letter_code
_entity_poly.pdbx_strand_id
1 'polypeptide(L)'
;MSSYGFIKELIEKEHTPTPAYVFDLDRMKEFVKKVQSCLGESAQLCYAMKANPFLTGPMMDVVPTFEVCSPGEFRICERVGVPMERIVLSGVYKNPEDMEYVLSTYGGKGVYTVESLQHLQILNDTAVRLGMKITVLIRVTSGNQFGVDEADIRKIISDRTDYPGVEIEGLQFYSGTQKKDLSQMKTELEHLDEFIGELKSESGFEAQVLEYGPGFFVPYFKKDKSEDVENILSEFRVLLESLNFKGKVVLEMGRFLAAACGYYVTSIVDMKVNKEQPYVIMDGGINHLNYYGQAMAMKQPYCTQLDTEGNEKTGGEEESWNLCGALCTVSDVVVKRFPLHKPQLHDILVFERVGAYSVTEGIYLFLSRPLPRIYFWTEGGGLRMVRDGVHTDLLNSEK
;
A
#
# COMPACT_ATOMS: atom_id res chain seq x y z
N MET A 1 -1.03 29.15 6.90
CA MET A 1 -0.96 28.75 5.48
C MET A 1 -2.01 27.67 5.27
N SER A 2 -2.73 27.67 4.14
CA SER A 2 -3.74 26.63 3.85
C SER A 2 -3.07 25.25 3.95
N SER A 3 -3.73 24.31 4.64
CA SER A 3 -3.25 22.91 4.77
C SER A 3 -3.12 22.19 3.43
N TYR A 4 -3.56 22.82 2.33
CA TYR A 4 -3.63 22.24 1.00
C TYR A 4 -3.00 23.20 -0.06
N GLY A 5 -1.69 23.46 0.04
CA GLY A 5 -0.98 24.35 -0.89
C GLY A 5 -1.18 23.96 -2.37
N PHE A 6 -1.33 22.67 -2.66
CA PHE A 6 -1.56 22.14 -4.01
C PHE A 6 -2.93 22.50 -4.62
N ILE A 7 -3.95 22.82 -3.80
CA ILE A 7 -5.32 23.09 -4.32
C ILE A 7 -5.34 24.33 -5.19
N LYS A 8 -4.68 25.41 -4.77
CA LYS A 8 -4.63 26.64 -5.58
C LYS A 8 -3.93 26.42 -6.92
N GLU A 9 -2.82 25.69 -6.89
CA GLU A 9 -2.13 25.33 -8.13
C GLU A 9 -2.99 24.43 -9.04
N LEU A 10 -3.75 23.50 -8.46
CA LEU A 10 -4.64 22.61 -9.21
C LEU A 10 -5.75 23.41 -9.91
N ILE A 11 -6.40 24.35 -9.21
CA ILE A 11 -7.43 25.22 -9.76
C ILE A 11 -6.87 26.14 -10.86
N GLU A 12 -5.68 26.72 -10.64
CA GLU A 12 -5.05 27.64 -11.59
C GLU A 12 -4.58 26.93 -12.87
N LYS A 13 -4.07 25.70 -12.77
CA LYS A 13 -3.47 24.97 -13.90
C LYS A 13 -4.48 24.20 -14.73
N GLU A 14 -5.59 23.80 -14.14
CA GLU A 14 -6.52 22.88 -14.79
C GLU A 14 -7.88 23.52 -15.05
N HIS A 15 -8.38 23.40 -16.26
CA HIS A 15 -9.74 23.86 -16.59
C HIS A 15 -10.82 23.04 -15.84
N THR A 16 -10.57 21.75 -15.62
CA THR A 16 -11.40 20.83 -14.83
C THR A 16 -10.53 20.13 -13.80
N PRO A 17 -10.32 20.74 -12.62
CA PRO A 17 -9.33 20.24 -11.64
C PRO A 17 -9.70 18.90 -11.00
N THR A 18 -10.94 18.47 -11.11
CA THR A 18 -11.48 17.27 -10.46
C THR A 18 -12.11 16.28 -11.46
N PRO A 19 -12.26 15.00 -11.13
CA PRO A 19 -11.66 14.35 -9.97
C PRO A 19 -10.14 14.09 -10.14
N ALA A 20 -9.38 14.16 -9.06
CA ALA A 20 -7.94 13.96 -9.09
C ALA A 20 -7.39 13.33 -7.80
N TYR A 21 -6.28 12.58 -7.93
CA TYR A 21 -5.44 12.25 -6.79
C TYR A 21 -4.23 13.18 -6.73
N VAL A 22 -3.88 13.58 -5.53
CA VAL A 22 -2.63 14.31 -5.27
C VAL A 22 -1.85 13.57 -4.19
N PHE A 23 -0.58 13.23 -4.49
CA PHE A 23 0.32 12.62 -3.53
C PHE A 23 1.40 13.63 -3.12
N ASP A 24 1.38 14.00 -1.86
CA ASP A 24 2.36 14.88 -1.21
C ASP A 24 3.63 14.10 -0.91
N LEU A 25 4.66 14.33 -1.73
CA LEU A 25 5.91 13.61 -1.64
C LEU A 25 6.78 14.05 -0.45
N ASP A 26 6.68 15.30 -0.03
CA ASP A 26 7.43 15.79 1.12
C ASP A 26 6.89 15.15 2.40
N ARG A 27 5.57 15.16 2.57
CA ARG A 27 4.90 14.46 3.68
C ARG A 27 5.21 12.97 3.70
N MET A 28 5.24 12.32 2.53
CA MET A 28 5.62 10.91 2.42
C MET A 28 7.05 10.67 2.90
N LYS A 29 8.00 11.43 2.38
CA LYS A 29 9.42 11.28 2.71
C LYS A 29 9.70 11.56 4.18
N GLU A 30 9.09 12.60 4.74
CA GLU A 30 9.19 12.95 6.16
C GLU A 30 8.67 11.82 7.05
N PHE A 31 7.50 11.27 6.70
CA PHE A 31 6.90 10.18 7.47
C PHE A 31 7.75 8.91 7.43
N VAL A 32 8.25 8.51 6.25
CA VAL A 32 9.11 7.33 6.10
C VAL A 32 10.41 7.50 6.89
N LYS A 33 11.04 8.67 6.83
CA LYS A 33 12.25 8.98 7.62
C LYS A 33 11.97 8.94 9.12
N LYS A 34 10.81 9.44 9.56
CA LYS A 34 10.37 9.37 10.95
C LYS A 34 10.23 7.92 11.41
N VAL A 35 9.57 7.07 10.61
CA VAL A 35 9.44 5.63 10.89
C VAL A 35 10.81 4.97 11.03
N GLN A 36 11.71 5.21 10.07
CA GLN A 36 13.07 4.66 10.12
C GLN A 36 13.84 5.15 11.35
N SER A 37 13.71 6.42 11.72
CA SER A 37 14.35 6.98 12.91
C SER A 37 13.85 6.34 14.20
N CYS A 38 12.55 6.08 14.34
CA CYS A 38 11.98 5.41 15.52
C CYS A 38 12.46 3.95 15.64
N LEU A 39 12.59 3.25 14.52
CA LEU A 39 13.06 1.86 14.47
C LEU A 39 14.58 1.75 14.63
N GLY A 40 15.32 2.79 14.27
CA GLY A 40 16.79 2.80 14.32
C GLY A 40 17.41 1.70 13.47
N GLU A 41 18.38 0.97 14.03
CA GLU A 41 19.07 -0.16 13.38
C GLU A 41 18.36 -1.51 13.59
N SER A 42 17.28 -1.54 14.40
CA SER A 42 16.58 -2.78 14.74
C SER A 42 15.84 -3.40 13.55
N ALA A 43 15.54 -2.61 12.52
CA ALA A 43 14.92 -3.11 11.29
C ALA A 43 15.16 -2.21 10.08
N GLN A 44 15.11 -2.82 8.89
CA GLN A 44 15.10 -2.11 7.60
C GLN A 44 13.68 -2.11 7.01
N LEU A 45 13.36 -1.08 6.22
CA LEU A 45 12.05 -0.97 5.57
C LEU A 45 12.05 -1.65 4.19
N CYS A 46 10.96 -2.35 3.89
CA CYS A 46 10.62 -2.83 2.56
C CYS A 46 9.27 -2.22 2.17
N TYR A 47 9.24 -1.45 1.07
CA TYR A 47 7.98 -0.87 0.61
C TYR A 47 7.16 -1.88 -0.20
N ALA A 48 6.01 -2.30 0.31
CA ALA A 48 5.05 -3.10 -0.42
C ALA A 48 4.33 -2.23 -1.45
N MET A 49 4.83 -2.23 -2.70
CA MET A 49 4.40 -1.29 -3.73
C MET A 49 2.95 -1.46 -4.18
N LYS A 50 2.35 -2.62 -3.92
CA LYS A 50 0.90 -2.85 -4.12
C LYS A 50 0.02 -1.81 -3.43
N ALA A 51 0.49 -1.18 -2.35
CA ALA A 51 -0.23 -0.13 -1.67
C ALA A 51 -0.41 1.12 -2.55
N ASN A 52 0.61 1.51 -3.31
CA ASN A 52 0.53 2.57 -4.31
C ASN A 52 1.73 2.50 -5.28
N PRO A 53 1.55 1.92 -6.47
CA PRO A 53 2.63 1.77 -7.44
C PRO A 53 3.21 3.09 -7.96
N PHE A 54 2.44 4.18 -7.93
CA PHE A 54 2.92 5.51 -8.34
C PHE A 54 4.03 6.04 -7.43
N LEU A 55 4.02 5.65 -6.15
CA LEU A 55 5.04 6.08 -5.20
C LEU A 55 6.36 5.31 -5.29
N THR A 56 6.46 4.27 -6.13
CA THR A 56 7.68 3.44 -6.23
C THR A 56 8.93 4.26 -6.54
N GLY A 57 8.87 5.14 -7.55
CA GLY A 57 9.99 6.03 -7.88
C GLY A 57 10.38 6.97 -6.72
N PRO A 58 9.45 7.77 -6.19
CA PRO A 58 9.72 8.64 -5.03
C PRO A 58 10.20 7.91 -3.78
N MET A 59 9.76 6.68 -3.53
CA MET A 59 10.18 5.86 -2.39
C MET A 59 11.64 5.40 -2.48
N MET A 60 12.24 5.38 -3.68
CA MET A 60 13.65 4.98 -3.83
C MET A 60 14.63 5.82 -3.00
N ASP A 61 14.27 7.05 -2.69
CA ASP A 61 15.11 7.94 -1.88
C ASP A 61 15.09 7.61 -0.38
N VAL A 62 14.10 6.84 0.08
CA VAL A 62 13.81 6.71 1.52
C VAL A 62 13.62 5.28 2.02
N VAL A 63 13.46 4.28 1.15
CA VAL A 63 13.40 2.87 1.55
C VAL A 63 14.50 2.05 0.85
N PRO A 64 15.10 1.06 1.49
CA PRO A 64 16.13 0.25 0.87
C PRO A 64 15.60 -0.78 -0.13
N THR A 65 14.43 -1.38 0.11
CA THR A 65 13.89 -2.48 -0.70
C THR A 65 12.40 -2.33 -1.02
N PHE A 66 11.93 -3.09 -2.03
CA PHE A 66 10.57 -3.06 -2.55
C PHE A 66 10.03 -4.46 -2.68
N GLU A 67 8.86 -4.74 -2.09
CA GLU A 67 8.12 -5.96 -2.31
C GLU A 67 7.23 -5.81 -3.55
N VAL A 68 7.36 -6.78 -4.47
CA VAL A 68 6.73 -6.83 -5.79
C VAL A 68 5.95 -8.13 -5.90
N CYS A 69 4.64 -8.06 -6.14
CA CYS A 69 3.74 -9.22 -6.09
C CYS A 69 3.22 -9.69 -7.45
N SER A 70 3.57 -9.02 -8.53
CA SER A 70 3.10 -9.38 -9.87
C SER A 70 4.08 -8.97 -10.97
N PRO A 71 3.99 -9.62 -12.17
CA PRO A 71 4.79 -9.20 -13.32
C PRO A 71 4.52 -7.74 -13.75
N GLY A 72 3.30 -7.25 -13.57
CA GLY A 72 2.94 -5.86 -13.86
C GLY A 72 3.66 -4.88 -12.93
N GLU A 73 3.71 -5.17 -11.65
CA GLU A 73 4.47 -4.38 -10.66
C GLU A 73 5.98 -4.44 -10.95
N PHE A 74 6.49 -5.60 -11.34
CA PHE A 74 7.89 -5.73 -11.74
C PHE A 74 8.24 -4.82 -12.93
N ARG A 75 7.39 -4.79 -13.97
CA ARG A 75 7.56 -3.86 -15.10
C ARG A 75 7.46 -2.39 -14.71
N ILE A 76 6.72 -2.05 -13.65
CA ILE A 76 6.73 -0.69 -13.09
C ILE A 76 8.11 -0.39 -12.48
N CYS A 77 8.68 -1.31 -11.69
CA CYS A 77 10.03 -1.18 -11.15
C CYS A 77 11.08 -0.98 -12.26
N GLU A 78 11.00 -1.76 -13.34
CA GLU A 78 11.87 -1.58 -14.50
C GLU A 78 11.76 -0.19 -15.11
N ARG A 79 10.54 0.31 -15.34
CA ARG A 79 10.31 1.64 -15.93
C ARG A 79 10.80 2.80 -15.08
N VAL A 80 10.71 2.67 -13.75
CA VAL A 80 11.19 3.73 -12.85
C VAL A 80 12.65 3.54 -12.42
N GLY A 81 13.29 2.44 -12.85
CA GLY A 81 14.72 2.19 -12.64
C GLY A 81 15.06 1.68 -11.24
N VAL A 82 14.19 0.91 -10.58
CA VAL A 82 14.54 0.25 -9.32
C VAL A 82 15.59 -0.81 -9.58
N PRO A 83 16.79 -0.75 -8.94
CA PRO A 83 17.79 -1.80 -9.09
C PRO A 83 17.28 -3.15 -8.62
N MET A 84 17.59 -4.23 -9.36
CA MET A 84 17.10 -5.58 -9.04
C MET A 84 17.51 -6.03 -7.63
N GLU A 85 18.66 -5.61 -7.14
CA GLU A 85 19.18 -5.91 -5.80
C GLU A 85 18.30 -5.35 -4.68
N ARG A 86 17.41 -4.42 -5.00
CA ARG A 86 16.45 -3.82 -4.08
C ARG A 86 15.05 -4.43 -4.17
N ILE A 87 14.85 -5.46 -4.99
CA ILE A 87 13.55 -6.09 -5.20
C ILE A 87 13.44 -7.38 -4.41
N VAL A 88 12.34 -7.53 -3.66
CA VAL A 88 11.84 -8.78 -3.10
C VAL A 88 10.67 -9.21 -3.96
N LEU A 89 10.88 -10.26 -4.78
CA LEU A 89 9.90 -10.76 -5.73
C LEU A 89 9.01 -11.79 -5.04
N SER A 90 7.87 -11.29 -4.55
CA SER A 90 6.84 -12.04 -3.84
C SER A 90 5.72 -12.52 -4.77
N GLY A 91 4.54 -12.70 -4.22
CA GLY A 91 3.32 -13.03 -4.94
C GLY A 91 2.98 -14.51 -4.94
N VAL A 92 1.70 -14.78 -4.73
CA VAL A 92 1.12 -16.13 -4.58
C VAL A 92 1.10 -16.94 -5.88
N TYR A 93 1.32 -16.30 -7.02
CA TYR A 93 1.42 -16.94 -8.31
C TYR A 93 2.75 -16.60 -8.99
N LYS A 94 3.59 -17.63 -9.17
CA LYS A 94 4.84 -17.54 -9.93
C LYS A 94 4.69 -18.31 -11.23
N ASN A 95 4.67 -17.58 -12.34
CA ASN A 95 4.67 -18.16 -13.68
C ASN A 95 6.12 -18.51 -14.06
N PRO A 96 6.41 -19.71 -14.55
CA PRO A 96 7.74 -20.10 -15.02
C PRO A 96 8.35 -19.15 -16.06
N GLU A 97 7.55 -18.66 -17.01
CA GLU A 97 8.01 -17.74 -18.06
C GLU A 97 8.45 -16.38 -17.50
N ASP A 98 7.72 -15.86 -16.50
CA ASP A 98 8.09 -14.61 -15.82
C ASP A 98 9.37 -14.79 -15.00
N MET A 99 9.53 -15.93 -14.32
CA MET A 99 10.77 -16.25 -13.59
C MET A 99 11.95 -16.42 -14.54
N GLU A 100 11.75 -17.07 -15.68
CA GLU A 100 12.75 -17.15 -16.74
C GLU A 100 13.20 -15.77 -17.22
N TYR A 101 12.24 -14.89 -17.51
CA TYR A 101 12.52 -13.52 -17.93
C TYR A 101 13.37 -12.78 -16.89
N VAL A 102 12.94 -12.78 -15.62
CA VAL A 102 13.63 -12.05 -14.56
C VAL A 102 15.04 -12.59 -14.36
N LEU A 103 15.20 -13.90 -14.23
CA LEU A 103 16.50 -14.55 -13.97
C LEU A 103 17.46 -14.40 -15.15
N SER A 104 16.99 -14.58 -16.38
CA SER A 104 17.84 -14.44 -17.57
C SER A 104 18.26 -12.99 -17.82
N THR A 105 17.43 -12.01 -17.45
CA THR A 105 17.68 -10.59 -17.67
C THR A 105 18.59 -9.98 -16.59
N TYR A 106 18.35 -10.33 -15.32
CA TYR A 106 18.98 -9.68 -14.16
C TYR A 106 19.95 -10.56 -13.38
N GLY A 107 20.09 -11.82 -13.79
CA GLY A 107 20.91 -12.79 -13.08
C GLY A 107 20.28 -13.19 -11.73
N GLY A 108 21.09 -13.74 -10.84
CA GLY A 108 20.63 -14.18 -9.52
C GLY A 108 20.39 -13.07 -8.49
N LYS A 109 20.23 -11.82 -8.94
CA LYS A 109 20.04 -10.65 -8.06
C LYS A 109 18.63 -10.58 -7.49
N GLY A 110 18.48 -9.83 -6.39
CA GLY A 110 17.22 -9.70 -5.66
C GLY A 110 16.91 -10.89 -4.76
N VAL A 111 15.77 -10.84 -4.10
CA VAL A 111 15.29 -11.89 -3.19
C VAL A 111 13.96 -12.41 -3.73
N TYR A 112 13.73 -13.71 -3.62
CA TYR A 112 12.51 -14.36 -4.11
C TYR A 112 11.80 -15.03 -2.94
N THR A 113 10.47 -14.84 -2.80
CA THR A 113 9.71 -15.55 -1.78
C THR A 113 9.19 -16.89 -2.29
N VAL A 114 9.23 -17.89 -1.44
CA VAL A 114 8.66 -19.22 -1.67
C VAL A 114 7.39 -19.34 -0.84
N GLU A 115 6.25 -19.50 -1.51
CA GLU A 115 4.94 -19.66 -0.86
C GLU A 115 4.33 -21.05 -1.06
N SER A 116 5.05 -21.96 -1.73
CA SER A 116 4.67 -23.35 -1.95
C SER A 116 5.86 -24.19 -2.43
N LEU A 117 5.74 -25.51 -2.34
CA LEU A 117 6.73 -26.43 -2.93
C LEU A 117 6.87 -26.24 -4.44
N GLN A 118 5.78 -25.89 -5.13
CA GLN A 118 5.82 -25.60 -6.57
C GLN A 118 6.65 -24.35 -6.86
N HIS A 119 6.54 -23.29 -6.03
CA HIS A 119 7.38 -22.10 -6.17
C HIS A 119 8.86 -22.43 -6.00
N LEU A 120 9.19 -23.23 -4.99
CA LEU A 120 10.56 -23.70 -4.76
C LEU A 120 11.11 -24.45 -5.97
N GLN A 121 10.31 -25.36 -6.53
CA GLN A 121 10.71 -26.15 -7.71
C GLN A 121 10.92 -25.25 -8.93
N ILE A 122 9.98 -24.35 -9.24
CA ILE A 122 10.11 -23.42 -10.38
C ILE A 122 11.39 -22.57 -10.26
N LEU A 123 11.64 -22.01 -9.09
CA LEU A 123 12.80 -21.17 -8.84
C LEU A 123 14.10 -21.95 -8.93
N ASN A 124 14.16 -23.13 -8.28
CA ASN A 124 15.31 -24.00 -8.31
C ASN A 124 15.66 -24.46 -9.74
N ASP A 125 14.68 -25.02 -10.48
CA ASP A 125 14.91 -25.57 -11.80
C ASP A 125 15.33 -24.50 -12.81
N THR A 126 14.71 -23.32 -12.71
CA THR A 126 15.09 -22.19 -13.56
C THR A 126 16.50 -21.70 -13.26
N ALA A 127 16.85 -21.56 -11.98
CA ALA A 127 18.20 -21.14 -11.58
C ALA A 127 19.27 -22.16 -11.98
N VAL A 128 19.03 -23.46 -11.77
CA VAL A 128 19.95 -24.54 -12.19
C VAL A 128 20.15 -24.52 -13.69
N ARG A 129 19.08 -24.44 -14.47
CA ARG A 129 19.14 -24.40 -15.93
C ARG A 129 19.90 -23.19 -16.46
N LEU A 130 19.82 -22.06 -15.77
CA LEU A 130 20.56 -20.84 -16.12
C LEU A 130 21.96 -20.77 -15.49
N GLY A 131 22.38 -21.81 -14.74
CA GLY A 131 23.71 -21.91 -14.14
C GLY A 131 23.97 -20.89 -13.03
N MET A 132 22.94 -20.53 -12.26
CA MET A 132 23.02 -19.55 -11.19
C MET A 132 22.46 -20.08 -9.88
N LYS A 133 22.69 -19.34 -8.80
CA LYS A 133 22.09 -19.55 -7.49
C LYS A 133 21.39 -18.26 -7.07
N ILE A 134 20.17 -18.35 -6.54
CA ILE A 134 19.34 -17.22 -6.16
C ILE A 134 18.99 -17.28 -4.67
N THR A 135 18.80 -16.11 -4.06
CA THR A 135 18.40 -15.96 -2.66
C THR A 135 16.90 -16.09 -2.50
N VAL A 136 16.44 -16.95 -1.58
CA VAL A 136 15.02 -17.10 -1.29
C VAL A 136 14.70 -16.93 0.18
N LEU A 137 13.49 -16.42 0.47
CA LEU A 137 12.85 -16.47 1.77
C LEU A 137 11.64 -17.40 1.69
N ILE A 138 11.47 -18.26 2.69
CA ILE A 138 10.27 -19.11 2.77
C ILE A 138 9.22 -18.37 3.58
N ARG A 139 8.06 -18.14 2.98
CA ARG A 139 6.93 -17.53 3.66
C ARG A 139 6.23 -18.55 4.55
N VAL A 140 6.18 -18.28 5.85
CA VAL A 140 5.43 -19.07 6.82
C VAL A 140 3.94 -18.75 6.68
N THR A 141 3.08 -19.75 6.64
CA THR A 141 1.63 -19.53 6.56
C THR A 141 1.08 -18.90 7.85
N SER A 142 0.07 -18.07 7.70
CA SER A 142 -0.76 -17.58 8.81
C SER A 142 -2.13 -18.28 8.88
N GLY A 143 -2.26 -19.46 8.24
CA GLY A 143 -3.49 -20.25 8.24
C GLY A 143 -4.48 -19.89 7.13
N ASN A 144 -4.01 -19.29 6.05
CA ASN A 144 -4.79 -18.95 4.86
C ASN A 144 -4.12 -19.46 3.58
N GLN A 145 -4.52 -18.95 2.39
CA GLN A 145 -3.98 -19.37 1.09
C GLN A 145 -2.51 -18.99 0.84
N PHE A 146 -1.85 -18.29 1.75
CA PHE A 146 -0.49 -17.82 1.60
C PHE A 146 0.49 -18.60 2.46
N GLY A 147 1.69 -18.81 1.91
CA GLY A 147 2.82 -19.38 2.64
C GLY A 147 2.79 -20.90 2.74
N VAL A 148 3.82 -21.43 3.36
CA VAL A 148 4.11 -22.85 3.54
C VAL A 148 3.90 -23.22 5.00
N ASP A 149 3.37 -24.42 5.26
CA ASP A 149 3.19 -24.94 6.60
C ASP A 149 4.54 -25.25 7.28
N GLU A 150 4.63 -25.07 8.59
CA GLU A 150 5.89 -25.27 9.34
C GLU A 150 6.47 -26.67 9.17
N ALA A 151 5.61 -27.70 9.12
CA ALA A 151 6.06 -29.07 8.88
C ALA A 151 6.75 -29.22 7.52
N ASP A 152 6.22 -28.58 6.48
CA ASP A 152 6.83 -28.57 5.15
C ASP A 152 8.09 -27.71 5.12
N ILE A 153 8.12 -26.58 5.87
CA ILE A 153 9.33 -25.75 6.00
C ILE A 153 10.47 -26.55 6.63
N ARG A 154 10.21 -27.30 7.74
CA ARG A 154 11.21 -28.17 8.36
C ARG A 154 11.79 -29.17 7.36
N LYS A 155 10.92 -29.76 6.52
CA LYS A 155 11.34 -30.68 5.49
C LYS A 155 12.18 -29.98 4.40
N ILE A 156 11.73 -28.84 3.88
CA ILE A 156 12.49 -28.04 2.90
C ILE A 156 13.88 -27.69 3.45
N ILE A 157 13.97 -27.26 4.70
CA ILE A 157 15.23 -26.89 5.33
C ILE A 157 16.14 -28.11 5.55
N SER A 158 15.58 -29.25 5.93
CA SER A 158 16.33 -30.51 6.05
C SER A 158 16.89 -30.95 4.71
N ASP A 159 16.08 -30.88 3.66
CA ASP A 159 16.39 -31.35 2.32
C ASP A 159 17.02 -30.23 1.43
N ARG A 160 17.47 -29.11 2.02
CA ARG A 160 17.92 -27.91 1.27
C ARG A 160 19.06 -28.15 0.28
N THR A 161 19.84 -29.21 0.48
CA THR A 161 20.89 -29.62 -0.46
C THR A 161 20.35 -30.18 -1.78
N ASP A 162 19.08 -30.59 -1.82
CA ASP A 162 18.41 -31.09 -3.02
C ASP A 162 17.96 -29.94 -3.95
N TYR A 163 18.10 -28.70 -3.48
CA TYR A 163 17.76 -27.49 -4.24
C TYR A 163 18.99 -26.62 -4.54
N PRO A 164 19.92 -27.09 -5.39
CA PRO A 164 21.20 -26.41 -5.61
C PRO A 164 21.09 -25.02 -6.26
N GLY A 165 19.96 -24.72 -6.92
CA GLY A 165 19.69 -23.43 -7.57
C GLY A 165 19.24 -22.34 -6.59
N VAL A 166 18.92 -22.66 -5.33
CA VAL A 166 18.45 -21.69 -4.35
C VAL A 166 19.33 -21.66 -3.10
N GLU A 167 19.42 -20.50 -2.49
CA GLU A 167 19.96 -20.29 -1.17
C GLU A 167 18.87 -19.77 -0.26
N ILE A 168 18.47 -20.59 0.71
CA ILE A 168 17.44 -20.22 1.68
C ILE A 168 18.11 -19.33 2.73
N GLU A 169 17.78 -18.03 2.73
CA GLU A 169 18.39 -17.04 3.61
C GLU A 169 17.60 -16.81 4.88
N GLY A 170 16.29 -17.12 4.86
CA GLY A 170 15.45 -16.91 6.04
C GLY A 170 13.96 -17.12 5.76
N LEU A 171 13.17 -16.46 6.62
CA LEU A 171 11.72 -16.57 6.61
C LEU A 171 11.05 -15.23 6.32
N GLN A 172 9.84 -15.31 5.74
CA GLN A 172 8.92 -14.19 5.60
C GLN A 172 7.61 -14.52 6.30
N PHE A 173 6.97 -13.52 6.91
CA PHE A 173 5.65 -13.71 7.55
C PHE A 173 4.80 -12.45 7.46
N TYR A 174 3.52 -12.66 7.14
CA TYR A 174 2.49 -11.63 7.17
C TYR A 174 1.12 -12.25 7.47
N SER A 175 0.44 -11.79 8.50
CA SER A 175 -0.85 -12.34 8.95
C SER A 175 -2.05 -11.43 8.69
N GLY A 176 -1.82 -10.16 8.34
CA GLY A 176 -2.90 -9.21 8.11
C GLY A 176 -2.54 -7.76 8.42
N THR A 177 -3.47 -6.86 8.10
CA THR A 177 -3.31 -5.41 8.22
C THR A 177 -4.19 -4.84 9.34
N GLN A 178 -3.97 -3.57 9.67
CA GLN A 178 -4.81 -2.79 10.60
C GLN A 178 -4.82 -3.34 12.02
N LYS A 179 -3.68 -3.85 12.49
CA LYS A 179 -3.47 -4.25 13.88
C LYS A 179 -3.36 -3.00 14.75
N LYS A 180 -4.24 -2.89 15.74
CA LYS A 180 -4.41 -1.67 16.56
C LYS A 180 -3.44 -1.55 17.72
N ASP A 181 -2.92 -2.68 18.16
CA ASP A 181 -1.99 -2.77 19.28
C ASP A 181 -0.89 -3.80 18.99
N LEU A 182 0.12 -3.84 19.83
CA LEU A 182 1.28 -4.70 19.66
C LEU A 182 1.09 -6.16 20.13
N SER A 183 -0.03 -6.49 20.78
CA SER A 183 -0.21 -7.81 21.39
C SER A 183 -0.14 -8.95 20.37
N GLN A 184 -0.83 -8.79 19.24
CA GLN A 184 -0.79 -9.76 18.15
C GLN A 184 0.62 -9.84 17.52
N MET A 185 1.25 -8.68 17.27
CA MET A 185 2.61 -8.63 16.69
C MET A 185 3.62 -9.30 17.62
N LYS A 186 3.49 -9.10 18.93
CA LYS A 186 4.33 -9.76 19.94
C LYS A 186 4.20 -11.27 19.86
N THR A 187 2.97 -11.79 19.90
CA THR A 187 2.73 -13.24 19.80
C THR A 187 3.30 -13.84 18.52
N GLU A 188 3.14 -13.14 17.38
CA GLU A 188 3.68 -13.59 16.10
C GLU A 188 5.21 -13.61 16.08
N LEU A 189 5.83 -12.56 16.58
CA LEU A 189 7.30 -12.45 16.60
C LEU A 189 7.94 -13.44 17.60
N GLU A 190 7.33 -13.64 18.77
CA GLU A 190 7.78 -14.65 19.74
C GLU A 190 7.69 -16.05 19.14
N HIS A 191 6.61 -16.37 18.42
CA HIS A 191 6.45 -17.65 17.74
C HIS A 191 7.48 -17.84 16.61
N LEU A 192 7.74 -16.81 15.80
CA LEU A 192 8.74 -16.88 14.73
C LEU A 192 10.17 -17.01 15.29
N ASP A 193 10.47 -16.34 16.38
CA ASP A 193 11.76 -16.43 17.09
C ASP A 193 12.01 -17.85 17.61
N GLU A 194 11.00 -18.47 18.24
CA GLU A 194 11.04 -19.85 18.69
C GLU A 194 11.23 -20.81 17.50
N PHE A 195 10.42 -20.68 16.46
CA PHE A 195 10.49 -21.51 15.26
C PHE A 195 11.86 -21.42 14.55
N ILE A 196 12.45 -20.24 14.44
CA ILE A 196 13.82 -20.07 13.91
C ILE A 196 14.84 -20.80 14.80
N GLY A 197 14.68 -20.72 16.12
CA GLY A 197 15.53 -21.43 17.07
C GLY A 197 15.43 -22.95 16.94
N GLU A 198 14.23 -23.47 16.71
CA GLU A 198 13.99 -24.89 16.46
C GLU A 198 14.63 -25.36 15.15
N LEU A 199 14.46 -24.62 14.05
CA LEU A 199 15.11 -24.93 12.78
C LEU A 199 16.63 -25.00 12.89
N LYS A 200 17.23 -24.11 13.71
CA LYS A 200 18.66 -24.16 14.01
C LYS A 200 19.05 -25.42 14.78
N SER A 201 18.29 -25.76 15.81
CA SER A 201 18.60 -26.92 16.66
C SER A 201 18.40 -28.26 15.94
N GLU A 202 17.40 -28.38 15.07
CA GLU A 202 17.02 -29.61 14.38
C GLU A 202 17.90 -29.89 13.13
N SER A 203 18.23 -28.85 12.36
CA SER A 203 18.86 -28.99 11.04
C SER A 203 20.14 -28.21 10.86
N GLY A 204 20.58 -27.47 11.89
CA GLY A 204 21.72 -26.55 11.80
C GLY A 204 21.48 -25.36 10.85
N PHE A 205 20.23 -25.06 10.52
CA PHE A 205 19.90 -23.92 9.67
C PHE A 205 19.97 -22.61 10.46
N GLU A 206 20.81 -21.69 10.04
CA GLU A 206 20.90 -20.36 10.63
C GLU A 206 20.24 -19.34 9.71
N ALA A 207 19.00 -18.96 10.02
CA ALA A 207 18.31 -17.88 9.31
C ALA A 207 19.09 -16.57 9.46
N GLN A 208 19.34 -15.89 8.33
CA GLN A 208 20.03 -14.60 8.27
C GLN A 208 19.05 -13.43 8.19
N VAL A 209 17.83 -13.68 7.66
CA VAL A 209 16.80 -12.67 7.43
C VAL A 209 15.46 -13.16 7.98
N LEU A 210 14.77 -12.26 8.69
CA LEU A 210 13.35 -12.34 8.98
C LEU A 210 12.66 -11.15 8.34
N GLU A 211 11.88 -11.39 7.27
CA GLU A 211 11.01 -10.38 6.69
C GLU A 211 9.63 -10.49 7.32
N TYR A 212 9.18 -9.42 7.97
CA TYR A 212 7.95 -9.40 8.74
C TYR A 212 7.05 -8.24 8.34
N GLY A 213 5.78 -8.55 8.06
CA GLY A 213 4.74 -7.55 7.81
C GLY A 213 3.97 -7.20 9.10
N PRO A 214 4.29 -6.09 9.79
CA PRO A 214 3.65 -5.75 11.06
C PRO A 214 2.16 -5.42 10.92
N GLY A 215 1.75 -4.89 9.78
CA GLY A 215 0.36 -4.54 9.54
C GLY A 215 -0.17 -3.41 10.42
N PHE A 216 0.66 -2.42 10.75
CA PHE A 216 0.29 -1.30 11.61
C PHE A 216 -1.01 -0.62 11.19
N PHE A 217 -1.75 -0.17 12.20
CA PHE A 217 -3.02 0.49 12.04
C PHE A 217 -2.87 1.90 11.42
N VAL A 218 -3.75 2.20 10.45
CA VAL A 218 -3.93 3.54 9.89
C VAL A 218 -5.33 4.02 10.24
N PRO A 219 -5.48 5.14 10.98
CA PRO A 219 -6.79 5.69 11.31
C PRO A 219 -7.37 6.42 10.10
N TYR A 220 -8.31 5.82 9.40
CA TYR A 220 -8.97 6.40 8.22
C TYR A 220 -10.14 7.32 8.55
N PHE A 221 -10.76 7.14 9.71
CA PHE A 221 -12.03 7.79 10.06
C PHE A 221 -11.89 8.63 11.31
N LYS A 222 -12.71 9.70 11.41
CA LYS A 222 -12.67 10.65 12.56
C LYS A 222 -12.84 9.99 13.93
N LYS A 223 -13.54 8.84 13.99
CA LYS A 223 -13.75 8.08 15.24
C LYS A 223 -12.71 6.98 15.49
N ASP A 224 -11.79 6.78 14.59
CA ASP A 224 -10.72 5.81 14.80
C ASP A 224 -9.78 6.31 15.90
N LYS A 225 -9.59 5.47 16.91
CA LYS A 225 -8.60 5.73 17.96
C LYS A 225 -7.28 5.12 17.51
N SER A 226 -6.23 5.89 17.56
CA SER A 226 -4.86 5.44 17.32
C SER A 226 -3.95 5.93 18.44
N GLU A 227 -2.97 5.14 18.75
CA GLU A 227 -1.85 5.58 19.56
C GLU A 227 -0.97 6.54 18.76
N ASP A 228 -0.12 7.26 19.47
CA ASP A 228 0.91 8.07 18.84
C ASP A 228 1.89 7.19 18.07
N VAL A 229 2.21 7.57 16.84
CA VAL A 229 3.07 6.79 15.95
C VAL A 229 4.46 6.56 16.54
N GLU A 230 5.01 7.55 17.24
CA GLU A 230 6.35 7.43 17.85
C GLU A 230 6.33 6.43 19.00
N ASN A 231 5.27 6.45 19.82
CA ASN A 231 5.13 5.51 20.94
C ASN A 231 5.04 4.07 20.44
N ILE A 232 4.11 3.78 19.52
CA ILE A 232 3.94 2.41 19.02
C ILE A 232 5.18 1.87 18.31
N LEU A 233 5.90 2.71 17.55
CA LEU A 233 7.15 2.31 16.89
C LEU A 233 8.29 2.11 17.89
N SER A 234 8.35 2.92 18.94
CA SER A 234 9.38 2.76 20.00
C SER A 234 9.16 1.48 20.80
N GLU A 235 7.92 1.18 21.17
CA GLU A 235 7.57 -0.09 21.84
C GLU A 235 7.81 -1.30 20.92
N PHE A 236 7.47 -1.17 19.65
CA PHE A 236 7.74 -2.22 18.65
C PHE A 236 9.24 -2.46 18.47
N ARG A 237 10.06 -1.41 18.48
CA ARG A 237 11.52 -1.54 18.46
C ARG A 237 12.03 -2.33 19.65
N VAL A 238 11.56 -2.01 20.87
CA VAL A 238 11.93 -2.79 22.08
C VAL A 238 11.56 -4.26 21.94
N LEU A 239 10.41 -4.55 21.34
CA LEU A 239 9.99 -5.92 21.05
C LEU A 239 10.98 -6.62 20.10
N LEU A 240 11.37 -5.98 19.00
CA LEU A 240 12.36 -6.53 18.07
C LEU A 240 13.72 -6.79 18.74
N GLU A 241 14.18 -5.86 19.56
CA GLU A 241 15.44 -5.96 20.30
C GLU A 241 15.45 -7.10 21.32
N SER A 242 14.26 -7.50 21.82
CA SER A 242 14.10 -8.58 22.79
C SER A 242 14.18 -10.00 22.20
N LEU A 243 14.07 -10.15 20.86
CA LEU A 243 14.13 -11.45 20.21
C LEU A 243 15.53 -12.11 20.36
N ASN A 244 15.57 -13.43 20.41
CA ASN A 244 16.81 -14.22 20.36
C ASN A 244 17.42 -14.20 18.96
N PHE A 245 16.62 -14.06 17.91
CA PHE A 245 17.07 -13.90 16.53
C PHE A 245 17.97 -12.66 16.40
N LYS A 246 19.16 -12.85 15.87
CA LYS A 246 20.17 -11.77 15.70
C LYS A 246 20.52 -11.49 14.24
N GLY A 247 19.81 -12.08 13.31
CA GLY A 247 19.90 -11.76 11.89
C GLY A 247 19.23 -10.42 11.57
N LYS A 248 19.15 -10.14 10.29
CA LYS A 248 18.54 -8.91 9.75
C LYS A 248 17.03 -9.01 9.80
N VAL A 249 16.36 -8.02 10.42
CA VAL A 249 14.90 -7.86 10.35
C VAL A 249 14.56 -6.88 9.23
N VAL A 250 13.64 -7.26 8.35
CA VAL A 250 13.09 -6.41 7.29
C VAL A 250 11.59 -6.26 7.54
N LEU A 251 11.09 -5.02 7.55
CA LEU A 251 9.67 -4.75 7.77
C LEU A 251 8.98 -4.41 6.46
N GLU A 252 8.15 -5.33 5.98
CA GLU A 252 7.29 -5.13 4.82
C GLU A 252 6.11 -4.23 5.17
N MET A 253 6.10 -3.01 4.66
CA MET A 253 5.05 -2.03 4.91
C MET A 253 4.61 -1.31 3.63
N GLY A 254 3.30 -1.29 3.39
CA GLY A 254 2.70 -0.54 2.28
C GLY A 254 1.78 0.57 2.80
N ARG A 255 0.61 0.17 3.28
CA ARG A 255 -0.45 1.06 3.79
C ARG A 255 0.05 2.09 4.77
N PHE A 256 0.80 1.67 5.77
CA PHE A 256 1.29 2.53 6.84
C PHE A 256 2.19 3.67 6.32
N LEU A 257 3.05 3.37 5.35
CA LEU A 257 3.97 4.35 4.76
C LEU A 257 3.30 5.30 3.76
N ALA A 258 2.26 4.84 3.05
CA ALA A 258 1.69 5.56 1.92
C ALA A 258 0.40 6.31 2.25
N ALA A 259 -0.44 5.84 3.18
CA ALA A 259 -1.79 6.34 3.35
C ALA A 259 -1.87 7.85 3.59
N ALA A 260 -1.01 8.37 4.48
CA ALA A 260 -1.09 9.75 4.96
C ALA A 260 -0.71 10.81 3.90
N CYS A 261 0.00 10.45 2.84
CA CYS A 261 0.45 11.41 1.82
C CYS A 261 -0.57 11.64 0.71
N GLY A 262 -1.65 10.87 0.64
CA GLY A 262 -2.60 10.94 -0.46
C GLY A 262 -3.85 11.72 -0.15
N TYR A 263 -4.26 12.50 -1.15
CA TYR A 263 -5.49 13.26 -1.18
C TYR A 263 -6.30 12.89 -2.42
N TYR A 264 -7.62 12.81 -2.26
CA TYR A 264 -8.55 12.70 -3.36
C TYR A 264 -9.40 13.97 -3.40
N VAL A 265 -9.39 14.64 -4.55
CA VAL A 265 -10.06 15.92 -4.79
C VAL A 265 -11.22 15.69 -5.75
N THR A 266 -12.41 16.11 -5.35
CA THR A 266 -13.65 15.97 -6.13
C THR A 266 -14.51 17.21 -5.95
N SER A 267 -15.38 17.52 -6.93
CA SER A 267 -16.25 18.69 -6.89
C SER A 267 -17.72 18.29 -6.77
N ILE A 268 -18.52 19.16 -6.14
CA ILE A 268 -19.96 19.05 -6.10
C ILE A 268 -20.52 19.44 -7.47
N VAL A 269 -21.20 18.51 -8.17
CA VAL A 269 -21.76 18.72 -9.50
C VAL A 269 -23.28 18.78 -9.52
N ASP A 270 -23.94 18.28 -8.49
CA ASP A 270 -25.40 18.40 -8.33
C ASP A 270 -25.79 18.33 -6.85
N MET A 271 -26.93 18.94 -6.52
CA MET A 271 -27.47 18.94 -5.17
C MET A 271 -28.99 18.80 -5.23
N LYS A 272 -29.55 17.98 -4.34
CA LYS A 272 -31.02 17.78 -4.29
C LYS A 272 -31.49 17.32 -2.93
N VAL A 273 -32.75 17.53 -2.66
CA VAL A 273 -33.44 16.99 -1.48
C VAL A 273 -34.57 16.08 -1.96
N ASN A 274 -34.50 14.79 -1.64
CA ASN A 274 -35.51 13.81 -1.95
C ASN A 274 -36.10 13.24 -0.65
N LYS A 275 -37.41 13.37 -0.43
CA LYS A 275 -38.08 12.89 0.79
C LYS A 275 -37.32 13.33 2.07
N GLU A 276 -37.06 14.62 2.15
CA GLU A 276 -36.35 15.28 3.27
C GLU A 276 -34.89 14.83 3.47
N GLN A 277 -34.36 14.02 2.58
CA GLN A 277 -32.94 13.59 2.61
C GLN A 277 -32.12 14.46 1.65
N PRO A 278 -31.13 15.21 2.12
CA PRO A 278 -30.23 15.98 1.28
C PRO A 278 -29.11 15.12 0.68
N TYR A 279 -28.85 15.32 -0.60
CA TYR A 279 -27.84 14.61 -1.38
C TYR A 279 -26.96 15.60 -2.13
N VAL A 280 -25.67 15.41 -1.99
CA VAL A 280 -24.62 16.01 -2.84
C VAL A 280 -24.15 14.93 -3.81
N ILE A 281 -24.10 15.25 -5.10
CA ILE A 281 -23.49 14.41 -6.13
C ILE A 281 -22.13 15.00 -6.47
N MET A 282 -21.09 14.15 -6.39
CA MET A 282 -19.72 14.50 -6.74
C MET A 282 -19.38 13.97 -8.13
N ASP A 283 -18.40 14.58 -8.81
CA ASP A 283 -17.89 14.10 -10.10
C ASP A 283 -17.09 12.80 -10.02
N GLY A 284 -16.71 12.36 -8.83
CA GLY A 284 -16.15 11.05 -8.51
C GLY A 284 -17.00 10.31 -7.48
N GLY A 285 -16.58 9.13 -7.04
CA GLY A 285 -17.33 8.33 -6.09
C GLY A 285 -16.55 7.09 -5.64
N ILE A 286 -17.27 6.02 -5.28
CA ILE A 286 -16.66 4.76 -4.83
C ILE A 286 -15.81 4.06 -5.90
N ASN A 287 -15.94 4.45 -7.17
CA ASN A 287 -15.05 3.99 -8.23
C ASN A 287 -13.62 4.54 -8.10
N HIS A 288 -13.45 5.64 -7.40
CA HIS A 288 -12.15 6.27 -7.19
C HIS A 288 -11.73 6.26 -5.71
N LEU A 289 -12.67 6.38 -4.78
CA LEU A 289 -12.37 6.49 -3.36
C LEU A 289 -12.75 5.22 -2.61
N ASN A 290 -11.76 4.52 -2.10
CA ASN A 290 -11.91 3.31 -1.32
C ASN A 290 -11.12 3.41 -0.02
N TYR A 291 -11.81 3.22 1.12
CA TYR A 291 -11.20 3.15 2.45
C TYR A 291 -11.36 1.76 3.05
N TYR A 292 -10.28 1.22 3.61
CA TYR A 292 -10.33 -0.05 4.32
C TYR A 292 -11.36 -0.02 5.47
N GLY A 293 -12.24 -1.01 5.48
CA GLY A 293 -13.27 -1.14 6.53
C GLY A 293 -14.41 -0.12 6.43
N GLN A 294 -14.53 0.64 5.34
CA GLN A 294 -15.72 1.42 5.04
C GLN A 294 -16.92 0.48 4.81
N ALA A 295 -17.93 0.60 5.64
CA ALA A 295 -19.12 -0.23 5.55
C ALA A 295 -20.37 0.65 5.40
N MET A 296 -21.14 0.46 4.35
CA MET A 296 -22.44 1.12 4.10
C MET A 296 -22.38 2.66 4.25
N ALA A 297 -21.24 3.28 3.99
CA ALA A 297 -21.00 4.72 4.10
C ALA A 297 -21.27 5.30 5.52
N MET A 298 -21.15 4.50 6.56
CA MET A 298 -21.48 4.90 7.93
C MET A 298 -20.32 5.55 8.69
N LYS A 299 -19.09 5.39 8.21
CA LYS A 299 -17.91 5.98 8.83
C LYS A 299 -17.57 7.31 8.17
N GLN A 300 -17.23 8.32 8.95
CA GLN A 300 -16.87 9.65 8.46
C GLN A 300 -15.36 9.72 8.22
N PRO A 301 -14.91 9.85 6.95
CA PRO A 301 -13.50 10.06 6.63
C PRO A 301 -13.05 11.47 7.01
N TYR A 302 -11.74 11.69 7.01
CA TYR A 302 -11.18 13.04 7.04
C TYR A 302 -11.41 13.67 5.67
N CYS A 303 -12.24 14.70 5.65
CA CYS A 303 -12.60 15.44 4.44
C CYS A 303 -12.82 16.90 4.79
N THR A 304 -12.30 17.79 3.96
CA THR A 304 -12.42 19.25 4.08
C THR A 304 -13.20 19.81 2.90
N GLN A 305 -14.12 20.72 3.17
CA GLN A 305 -14.87 21.46 2.15
C GLN A 305 -14.18 22.78 1.86
N LEU A 306 -13.96 23.06 0.59
CA LEU A 306 -13.38 24.30 0.08
C LEU A 306 -14.36 24.97 -0.90
N ASP A 307 -14.27 26.30 -1.02
CA ASP A 307 -14.95 27.04 -2.07
C ASP A 307 -14.24 26.87 -3.44
N THR A 308 -14.78 27.50 -4.47
CA THR A 308 -14.23 27.46 -5.85
C THR A 308 -12.87 28.15 -5.98
N GLU A 309 -12.45 28.93 -5.00
CA GLU A 309 -11.14 29.60 -4.95
C GLU A 309 -10.13 28.80 -4.12
N GLY A 310 -10.57 27.66 -3.52
CA GLY A 310 -9.74 26.79 -2.70
C GLY A 310 -9.59 27.29 -1.24
N ASN A 311 -10.47 28.16 -0.77
CA ASN A 311 -10.50 28.55 0.64
C ASN A 311 -11.38 27.60 1.44
N GLU A 312 -10.96 27.25 2.66
CA GLU A 312 -11.72 26.36 3.53
C GLU A 312 -13.02 27.04 3.99
N LYS A 313 -14.14 26.34 3.77
CA LYS A 313 -15.45 26.77 4.25
C LYS A 313 -15.61 26.34 5.71
N THR A 314 -15.40 27.30 6.59
CA THR A 314 -15.56 27.15 8.04
C THR A 314 -16.57 28.16 8.56
N GLY A 315 -17.36 27.77 9.54
CA GLY A 315 -18.33 28.64 10.19
C GLY A 315 -19.72 28.66 9.53
N GLY A 316 -20.69 29.19 10.29
CA GLY A 316 -22.10 29.08 9.95
C GLY A 316 -22.73 27.76 10.43
N GLU A 317 -23.99 27.55 10.04
CA GLU A 317 -24.72 26.33 10.38
C GLU A 317 -24.20 25.15 9.56
N GLU A 318 -23.88 24.05 10.23
CA GLU A 318 -23.57 22.78 9.58
C GLU A 318 -24.86 22.08 9.15
N GLU A 319 -24.89 21.64 7.91
CA GLU A 319 -25.98 20.86 7.36
C GLU A 319 -25.51 19.42 7.09
N SER A 320 -26.35 18.45 7.34
CA SER A 320 -26.04 17.03 7.23
C SER A 320 -26.39 16.49 5.84
N TRP A 321 -25.40 16.21 4.99
CA TRP A 321 -25.58 15.79 3.60
C TRP A 321 -25.09 14.35 3.35
N ASN A 322 -25.75 13.62 2.46
CA ASN A 322 -25.26 12.35 1.94
C ASN A 322 -24.36 12.64 0.72
N LEU A 323 -23.08 12.27 0.81
CA LEU A 323 -22.12 12.45 -0.28
C LEU A 323 -22.17 11.22 -1.19
N CYS A 324 -22.66 11.42 -2.41
CA CYS A 324 -22.82 10.39 -3.43
C CYS A 324 -21.91 10.65 -4.62
N GLY A 325 -21.48 9.59 -5.28
CA GLY A 325 -20.70 9.71 -6.50
C GLY A 325 -21.53 9.78 -7.76
N ALA A 326 -20.87 9.70 -8.90
CA ALA A 326 -21.44 9.84 -10.25
C ALA A 326 -21.86 8.49 -10.88
N LEU A 327 -21.82 7.39 -10.13
CA LEU A 327 -22.22 6.08 -10.66
C LEU A 327 -23.74 5.86 -10.56
N CYS A 328 -24.32 5.27 -11.58
CA CYS A 328 -25.74 4.88 -11.59
C CYS A 328 -25.95 3.58 -10.79
N THR A 329 -25.67 3.63 -9.50
CA THR A 329 -25.92 2.56 -8.53
C THR A 329 -26.25 3.12 -7.17
N VAL A 330 -27.20 2.50 -6.46
CA VAL A 330 -27.61 2.92 -5.10
C VAL A 330 -26.49 2.75 -4.06
N SER A 331 -25.45 2.00 -4.38
CA SER A 331 -24.31 1.80 -3.50
C SER A 331 -23.26 2.91 -3.59
N ASP A 332 -23.37 3.83 -4.58
CA ASP A 332 -22.40 4.93 -4.72
C ASP A 332 -22.66 6.06 -3.71
N VAL A 333 -22.55 5.71 -2.46
CA VAL A 333 -22.61 6.63 -1.32
C VAL A 333 -21.30 6.53 -0.57
N VAL A 334 -20.48 7.57 -0.67
CA VAL A 334 -19.18 7.62 -0.02
C VAL A 334 -19.33 7.77 1.48
N VAL A 335 -20.21 8.68 1.92
CA VAL A 335 -20.52 8.87 3.35
C VAL A 335 -21.93 9.43 3.52
N LYS A 336 -22.62 8.92 4.54
CA LYS A 336 -23.95 9.39 4.94
C LYS A 336 -23.84 10.45 6.03
N ARG A 337 -24.73 11.46 5.93
CA ARG A 337 -24.87 12.51 6.94
C ARG A 337 -23.54 13.19 7.28
N PHE A 338 -22.77 13.54 6.25
CA PHE A 338 -21.55 14.31 6.40
C PHE A 338 -21.88 15.78 6.65
N PRO A 339 -21.23 16.44 7.64
CA PRO A 339 -21.45 17.85 7.92
C PRO A 339 -20.79 18.72 6.84
N LEU A 340 -21.58 19.59 6.20
CA LEU A 340 -21.10 20.60 5.25
C LEU A 340 -21.57 22.00 5.67
N HIS A 341 -20.75 23.01 5.41
CA HIS A 341 -21.07 24.42 5.66
C HIS A 341 -21.66 25.06 4.40
N LYS A 342 -22.99 25.23 4.35
CA LYS A 342 -23.70 25.86 3.22
C LYS A 342 -23.12 25.42 1.85
N PRO A 343 -23.20 24.12 1.52
CA PRO A 343 -22.61 23.61 0.30
C PRO A 343 -23.20 24.29 -0.93
N GLN A 344 -22.38 24.45 -1.97
CA GLN A 344 -22.74 25.04 -3.23
C GLN A 344 -22.20 24.18 -4.40
N LEU A 345 -22.77 24.35 -5.59
CA LEU A 345 -22.23 23.76 -6.80
C LEU A 345 -20.79 24.22 -7.00
N HIS A 346 -19.94 23.30 -7.39
CA HIS A 346 -18.50 23.48 -7.61
C HIS A 346 -17.66 23.67 -6.35
N ASP A 347 -18.25 23.59 -5.15
CA ASP A 347 -17.42 23.41 -3.94
C ASP A 347 -16.55 22.17 -4.09
N ILE A 348 -15.33 22.26 -3.59
CA ILE A 348 -14.34 21.19 -3.68
C ILE A 348 -14.31 20.42 -2.35
N LEU A 349 -14.32 19.10 -2.45
CA LEU A 349 -14.16 18.21 -1.30
C LEU A 349 -12.81 17.51 -1.40
N VAL A 350 -11.98 17.67 -0.37
CA VAL A 350 -10.65 17.07 -0.28
C VAL A 350 -10.68 15.96 0.75
N PHE A 351 -10.67 14.71 0.29
CA PHE A 351 -10.56 13.53 1.14
C PHE A 351 -9.10 13.21 1.40
N GLU A 352 -8.76 13.00 2.67
CA GLU A 352 -7.40 12.72 3.12
C GLU A 352 -7.14 11.22 3.30
N ARG A 353 -5.86 10.86 3.47
CA ARG A 353 -5.39 9.49 3.78
C ARG A 353 -5.72 8.47 2.70
N VAL A 354 -5.76 8.90 1.46
CA VAL A 354 -6.05 8.03 0.30
C VAL A 354 -4.78 7.56 -0.45
N GLY A 355 -3.62 7.76 0.16
CA GLY A 355 -2.34 7.40 -0.46
C GLY A 355 -2.09 5.90 -0.63
N ALA A 356 -2.91 5.05 0.01
CA ALA A 356 -2.78 3.60 -0.10
C ALA A 356 -4.07 2.96 -0.65
N TYR A 357 -3.93 2.13 -1.67
CA TYR A 357 -4.94 1.29 -2.32
C TYR A 357 -6.02 2.03 -3.12
N SER A 358 -6.54 3.18 -2.67
CA SER A 358 -7.63 3.88 -3.38
C SER A 358 -7.37 4.05 -4.87
N VAL A 359 -6.13 4.29 -5.27
CA VAL A 359 -5.74 4.50 -6.67
C VAL A 359 -5.73 3.21 -7.51
N THR A 360 -5.82 2.03 -6.89
CA THR A 360 -5.73 0.73 -7.57
C THR A 360 -6.87 -0.25 -7.27
N GLU A 361 -7.59 -0.09 -6.16
CA GLU A 361 -8.65 -1.03 -5.72
C GLU A 361 -10.08 -0.57 -6.05
N GLY A 362 -10.26 0.51 -6.81
CA GLY A 362 -11.58 0.98 -7.23
C GLY A 362 -12.24 0.10 -8.29
N ILE A 363 -13.55 0.28 -8.47
CA ILE A 363 -14.32 -0.38 -9.55
C ILE A 363 -14.21 0.43 -10.86
N TYR A 364 -13.00 0.57 -11.36
CA TYR A 364 -12.59 1.54 -12.37
C TYR A 364 -13.29 1.43 -13.72
N LEU A 365 -13.72 0.24 -14.12
CA LEU A 365 -14.32 0.02 -15.45
C LEU A 365 -15.84 0.12 -15.46
N PHE A 366 -16.48 0.16 -14.28
CA PHE A 366 -17.93 0.24 -14.19
C PHE A 366 -18.45 1.55 -14.79
N LEU A 367 -19.44 1.45 -15.70
CA LEU A 367 -20.02 2.55 -16.46
C LEU A 367 -19.05 3.34 -17.36
N SER A 368 -17.87 2.77 -17.64
CA SER A 368 -16.86 3.38 -18.51
C SER A 368 -16.50 4.82 -18.13
N ARG A 369 -16.55 5.15 -16.83
CA ARG A 369 -16.13 6.47 -16.34
C ARG A 369 -14.63 6.66 -16.49
N PRO A 370 -14.15 7.87 -16.85
CA PRO A 370 -12.72 8.13 -16.93
C PRO A 370 -12.01 7.90 -15.60
N LEU A 371 -10.77 7.40 -15.67
CA LEU A 371 -9.89 7.39 -14.50
C LEU A 371 -9.47 8.82 -14.17
N PRO A 372 -9.32 9.17 -12.88
CA PRO A 372 -8.92 10.51 -12.46
C PRO A 372 -7.46 10.80 -12.81
N ARG A 373 -7.13 12.07 -12.89
CA ARG A 373 -5.74 12.54 -13.00
C ARG A 373 -4.98 12.20 -11.72
N ILE A 374 -3.66 12.05 -11.85
CA ILE A 374 -2.75 11.81 -10.73
C ILE A 374 -1.63 12.84 -10.77
N TYR A 375 -1.42 13.48 -9.64
CA TYR A 375 -0.38 14.48 -9.45
C TYR A 375 0.53 14.10 -8.30
N PHE A 376 1.80 14.46 -8.45
CA PHE A 376 2.74 14.61 -7.35
C PHE A 376 2.84 16.08 -6.97
N TRP A 377 2.94 16.33 -5.69
CA TRP A 377 3.16 17.66 -5.15
C TRP A 377 4.34 17.69 -4.19
N THR A 378 5.12 18.78 -4.25
CA THR A 378 6.15 19.13 -3.28
C THR A 378 6.09 20.63 -3.04
N GLU A 379 6.43 21.08 -1.82
CA GLU A 379 6.42 22.51 -1.49
C GLU A 379 7.37 23.30 -2.40
N GLY A 380 8.55 22.77 -2.71
CA GLY A 380 9.56 23.44 -3.55
C GLY A 380 9.39 23.25 -5.06
N GLY A 381 8.72 22.20 -5.51
CA GLY A 381 8.55 21.83 -6.92
C GLY A 381 7.15 22.06 -7.50
N GLY A 382 6.18 22.33 -6.64
CA GLY A 382 4.78 22.50 -7.03
C GLY A 382 4.11 21.22 -7.52
N LEU A 383 3.01 21.38 -8.22
CA LEU A 383 2.16 20.32 -8.74
C LEU A 383 2.67 19.81 -10.09
N ARG A 384 2.90 18.50 -10.19
CA ARG A 384 3.35 17.81 -11.42
C ARG A 384 2.41 16.67 -11.75
N MET A 385 1.81 16.72 -12.96
CA MET A 385 0.98 15.62 -13.47
C MET A 385 1.84 14.38 -13.72
N VAL A 386 1.40 13.23 -13.22
CA VAL A 386 2.04 11.92 -13.37
C VAL A 386 1.27 11.03 -14.33
N ARG A 387 -0.05 11.11 -14.28
CA ARG A 387 -0.95 10.44 -15.22
C ARG A 387 -2.14 11.35 -15.50
N ASP A 388 -2.43 11.56 -16.78
CA ASP A 388 -3.66 12.24 -17.19
C ASP A 388 -4.89 11.35 -16.99
N GLY A 389 -6.07 11.93 -17.13
CA GLY A 389 -7.33 11.19 -17.14
C GLY A 389 -7.34 10.16 -18.28
N VAL A 390 -7.81 8.94 -17.96
CA VAL A 390 -7.85 7.85 -18.95
C VAL A 390 -9.30 7.49 -19.24
N HIS A 391 -9.68 7.55 -20.53
CA HIS A 391 -10.97 7.07 -20.98
C HIS A 391 -11.02 5.54 -20.92
N THR A 392 -12.00 4.98 -20.22
CA THR A 392 -12.12 3.53 -20.00
C THR A 392 -13.08 2.84 -20.96
N ASP A 393 -13.82 3.61 -21.77
CA ASP A 393 -14.69 3.09 -22.82
C ASP A 393 -13.94 2.22 -23.84
N LEU A 394 -12.68 2.60 -24.16
CA LEU A 394 -11.79 1.82 -25.02
C LEU A 394 -11.44 0.41 -24.46
N LEU A 395 -11.54 0.24 -23.14
CA LEU A 395 -11.31 -1.03 -22.47
C LEU A 395 -12.57 -1.89 -22.37
N ASN A 396 -13.74 -1.29 -22.58
CA ASN A 396 -15.06 -1.89 -22.42
C ASN A 396 -15.83 -2.06 -23.74
N SER A 397 -15.17 -1.90 -24.88
CA SER A 397 -15.79 -2.00 -26.21
C SER A 397 -15.03 -2.98 -27.11
N GLU A 398 -15.71 -3.48 -28.13
CA GLU A 398 -15.05 -4.20 -29.23
C GLU A 398 -14.05 -3.27 -29.96
N LYS A 399 -12.93 -3.87 -30.42
CA LYS A 399 -11.91 -3.16 -31.21
C LYS A 399 -12.32 -3.07 -32.67
#